data_30eca86e9a200af5790a70b02019eb02
#
_entry.id   30eca86e9a200af5790a70b02019eb02
#
_cell.length_a   1.000
_cell.length_b   1.000
_cell.length_c   1.000
_cell.angle_alpha   90.00
_cell.angle_beta   90.00
_cell.angle_gamma   90.00
#
_symmetry.space_group_name_H-M   'P 1'
#
loop_
_entity.id
_entity.type
_entity.pdbx_description
1 polymer ?
#
loop_
_entity_poly.entity_id
_entity_poly.type
_entity_poly.pdbx_seq_one_letter_code
_entity_poly.pdbx_strand_id
1 'polypeptide(L)'
;MAVIALSYMILNSARFGNIMEFGHNYLPEFTRSELGQFNIGYMAENLKNMFSVPETQNGIWQYPYANGMCIFLVSPIFISYLVYIARSIIKHEKFDMKFMILVLTIAIIELLSITVHKTMGGAHFGNRYTNDVLPIIFIGTVMLLPKDNDWESFNYPLFFIGLAINLVGSNMFFVQ
;
A
#
# COMPACT_ATOMS: atom_id res chain seq x y z
N MET A 1 18.60 19.47 -7.08
CA MET A 1 18.59 17.99 -6.90
C MET A 1 20.00 17.40 -6.78
N ALA A 2 20.94 17.65 -7.72
CA ALA A 2 22.30 17.07 -7.66
C ALA A 2 23.06 17.39 -6.36
N VAL A 3 23.00 18.63 -5.87
CA VAL A 3 23.68 19.04 -4.61
C VAL A 3 23.16 18.24 -3.42
N ILE A 4 21.84 18.02 -3.34
CA ILE A 4 21.24 17.22 -2.26
C ILE A 4 21.72 15.76 -2.33
N ALA A 5 21.70 15.17 -3.53
CA ALA A 5 22.17 13.81 -3.73
C ALA A 5 23.67 13.66 -3.33
N LEU A 6 24.54 14.58 -3.77
CA LEU A 6 25.95 14.59 -3.39
C LEU A 6 26.15 14.73 -1.87
N SER A 7 25.37 15.59 -1.22
CA SER A 7 25.44 15.75 0.26
C SER A 7 25.10 14.45 0.97
N TYR A 8 24.06 13.73 0.52
CA TYR A 8 23.70 12.42 1.06
C TYR A 8 24.78 11.37 0.80
N MET A 9 25.35 11.34 -0.40
CA MET A 9 26.43 10.42 -0.75
C MET A 9 27.66 10.64 0.12
N ILE A 10 28.07 11.90 0.35
CA ILE A 10 29.18 12.25 1.26
C ILE A 10 28.87 11.81 2.69
N LEU A 11 27.67 12.11 3.17
CA LEU A 11 27.22 11.73 4.51
C LEU A 11 27.22 10.21 4.69
N ASN A 12 26.69 9.47 3.71
CA ASN A 12 26.65 8.01 3.74
C ASN A 12 28.05 7.42 3.71
N SER A 13 28.96 7.95 2.87
CA SER A 13 30.34 7.54 2.84
C SER A 13 31.04 7.75 4.19
N ALA A 14 30.80 8.91 4.82
CA ALA A 14 31.38 9.22 6.13
C ALA A 14 30.85 8.32 7.27
N ARG A 15 29.57 7.91 7.20
CA ARG A 15 28.90 7.11 8.25
C ARG A 15 29.10 5.60 8.07
N PHE A 16 29.06 5.12 6.84
CA PHE A 16 28.96 3.69 6.51
C PHE A 16 30.08 3.19 5.61
N GLY A 17 30.99 4.07 5.17
CA GLY A 17 32.04 3.71 4.20
C GLY A 17 31.54 3.42 2.78
N ASN A 18 30.25 3.67 2.52
CA ASN A 18 29.60 3.40 1.21
C ASN A 18 28.62 4.51 0.87
N ILE A 19 28.78 5.11 -0.31
CA ILE A 19 27.95 6.22 -0.80
C ILE A 19 26.46 5.86 -0.98
N MET A 20 26.14 4.58 -1.20
CA MET A 20 24.78 4.08 -1.46
C MET A 20 24.16 3.41 -0.22
N GLU A 21 24.84 3.42 0.93
CA GLU A 21 24.32 2.82 2.16
C GLU A 21 23.56 3.86 2.99
N PHE A 22 22.30 3.55 3.30
CA PHE A 22 21.41 4.42 4.07
C PHE A 22 21.19 3.92 5.51
N GLY A 23 21.92 2.89 5.93
CA GLY A 23 21.85 2.32 7.27
C GLY A 23 20.85 1.18 7.44
N HIS A 24 20.00 0.92 6.45
CA HIS A 24 19.02 -0.18 6.49
C HIS A 24 19.69 -1.55 6.67
N ASN A 25 20.82 -1.78 5.99
CA ASN A 25 21.51 -3.08 6.08
C ASN A 25 22.09 -3.36 7.47
N TYR A 26 22.21 -2.35 8.34
CA TYR A 26 22.67 -2.51 9.72
C TYR A 26 21.55 -2.77 10.73
N LEU A 27 20.28 -2.71 10.29
CA LEU A 27 19.16 -3.03 11.17
C LEU A 27 19.15 -4.54 11.47
N PRO A 28 18.85 -4.95 12.72
CA PRO A 28 18.88 -6.34 13.14
C PRO A 28 18.01 -7.28 12.29
N GLU A 29 16.87 -6.77 11.81
CA GLU A 29 15.97 -7.53 10.94
C GLU A 29 16.58 -7.88 9.59
N PHE A 30 17.54 -7.09 9.07
CA PHE A 30 18.20 -7.35 7.80
C PHE A 30 19.53 -8.06 7.99
N THR A 31 20.31 -7.74 9.02
CA THR A 31 21.59 -8.40 9.30
C THR A 31 21.42 -9.88 9.65
N ARG A 32 20.27 -10.27 10.21
CA ARG A 32 19.91 -11.66 10.54
C ARG A 32 19.14 -12.37 9.43
N SER A 33 18.91 -11.71 8.30
CA SER A 33 18.15 -12.29 7.20
C SER A 33 19.05 -13.06 6.25
N GLU A 34 18.83 -14.36 6.09
CA GLU A 34 19.55 -15.21 5.13
C GLU A 34 19.34 -14.76 3.67
N LEU A 35 18.18 -14.20 3.37
CA LEU A 35 17.79 -13.78 2.01
C LEU A 35 18.04 -12.29 1.74
N GLY A 36 18.56 -11.54 2.74
CA GLY A 36 18.78 -10.09 2.64
C GLY A 36 17.51 -9.25 2.68
N GLN A 37 17.60 -8.00 2.26
CA GLN A 37 16.51 -7.03 2.34
C GLN A 37 15.43 -7.25 1.26
N PHE A 38 15.83 -7.63 0.06
CA PHE A 38 14.93 -7.84 -1.08
C PHE A 38 15.13 -9.24 -1.64
N ASN A 39 14.07 -10.04 -1.66
CA ASN A 39 14.09 -11.39 -2.23
C ASN A 39 12.68 -11.82 -2.65
N ILE A 40 12.57 -12.51 -3.78
CA ILE A 40 11.30 -13.05 -4.30
C ILE A 40 10.68 -14.07 -3.33
N GLY A 41 11.49 -14.71 -2.49
CA GLY A 41 11.02 -15.63 -1.46
C GLY A 41 10.05 -15.02 -0.44
N TYR A 42 10.04 -13.69 -0.28
CA TYR A 42 9.11 -13.00 0.62
C TYR A 42 7.74 -12.76 -0.01
N MET A 43 7.63 -12.85 -1.35
CA MET A 43 6.44 -12.40 -2.08
C MET A 43 5.16 -13.12 -1.63
N ALA A 44 5.19 -14.43 -1.46
CA ALA A 44 4.01 -15.21 -1.10
C ALA A 44 3.46 -14.83 0.28
N GLU A 45 4.34 -14.67 1.26
CA GLU A 45 3.96 -14.27 2.62
C GLU A 45 3.48 -12.82 2.66
N ASN A 46 4.17 -11.92 1.97
CA ASN A 46 3.79 -10.51 1.93
C ASN A 46 2.48 -10.28 1.19
N LEU A 47 2.20 -11.02 0.11
CA LEU A 47 0.88 -11.02 -0.52
C LEU A 47 -0.21 -11.48 0.45
N LYS A 48 0.04 -12.57 1.21
CA LYS A 48 -0.90 -13.01 2.24
C LYS A 48 -1.15 -11.91 3.28
N ASN A 49 -0.11 -11.27 3.77
CA ASN A 49 -0.20 -10.18 4.75
C ASN A 49 -0.97 -8.97 4.18
N MET A 50 -0.74 -8.62 2.90
CA MET A 50 -1.43 -7.52 2.22
C MET A 50 -2.95 -7.71 2.15
N PHE A 51 -3.44 -8.95 2.23
CA PHE A 51 -4.86 -9.28 2.22
C PHE A 51 -5.37 -9.85 3.55
N SER A 52 -4.56 -9.85 4.61
CA SER A 52 -4.96 -10.30 5.93
C SER A 52 -6.13 -9.48 6.46
N VAL A 53 -7.10 -10.14 7.07
CA VAL A 53 -8.29 -9.51 7.65
C VAL A 53 -8.28 -9.66 9.18
N PRO A 54 -9.02 -8.80 9.91
CA PRO A 54 -9.19 -8.99 11.33
C PRO A 54 -9.79 -10.36 11.66
N GLU A 55 -9.28 -11.01 12.69
CA GLU A 55 -9.74 -12.31 13.17
C GLU A 55 -10.39 -12.18 14.55
N THR A 56 -11.26 -13.11 14.90
CA THR A 56 -11.85 -13.15 16.24
C THR A 56 -11.16 -14.24 17.05
N GLN A 57 -10.46 -13.85 18.12
CA GLN A 57 -9.87 -14.79 19.07
C GLN A 57 -10.52 -14.58 20.44
N ASN A 58 -11.09 -15.66 21.00
CA ASN A 58 -11.79 -15.63 22.29
C ASN A 58 -12.92 -14.58 22.38
N GLY A 59 -13.62 -14.32 21.27
CA GLY A 59 -14.69 -13.32 21.21
C GLY A 59 -14.22 -11.87 21.09
N ILE A 60 -12.91 -11.63 20.95
CA ILE A 60 -12.30 -10.30 20.79
C ILE A 60 -11.75 -10.19 19.37
N TRP A 61 -12.05 -9.08 18.72
CA TRP A 61 -11.48 -8.75 17.42
C TRP A 61 -9.99 -8.41 17.55
N GLN A 62 -9.17 -9.13 16.78
CA GLN A 62 -7.74 -8.85 16.67
C GLN A 62 -7.42 -8.38 15.26
N TYR A 63 -6.77 -7.25 15.16
CA TYR A 63 -6.29 -6.71 13.89
C TYR A 63 -4.88 -7.21 13.60
N PRO A 64 -4.56 -7.49 12.33
CA PRO A 64 -3.17 -7.71 11.93
C PRO A 64 -2.33 -6.48 12.29
N TYR A 65 -1.32 -6.65 13.14
CA TYR A 65 -0.46 -5.55 13.62
C TYR A 65 0.94 -5.56 13.01
N ALA A 66 1.26 -6.57 12.23
CA ALA A 66 2.57 -6.72 11.60
C ALA A 66 2.42 -6.98 10.10
N ASN A 67 3.23 -6.28 9.32
CA ASN A 67 3.42 -6.49 7.88
C ASN A 67 2.15 -6.35 7.01
N GLY A 68 1.17 -5.62 7.46
CA GLY A 68 0.03 -5.25 6.63
C GLY A 68 -1.32 -5.82 7.06
N MET A 69 -2.35 -5.29 6.42
CA MET A 69 -3.75 -5.67 6.55
C MET A 69 -4.42 -5.46 5.19
N CYS A 70 -5.58 -6.04 4.97
CA CYS A 70 -6.31 -5.98 3.70
C CYS A 70 -6.42 -4.56 3.13
N ILE A 71 -5.75 -4.32 2.00
CA ILE A 71 -5.66 -3.00 1.36
C ILE A 71 -7.03 -2.44 0.99
N PHE A 72 -7.98 -3.29 0.64
CA PHE A 72 -9.34 -2.90 0.29
C PHE A 72 -10.16 -2.43 1.49
N LEU A 73 -9.84 -2.91 2.69
CA LEU A 73 -10.49 -2.47 3.93
C LEU A 73 -9.88 -1.16 4.44
N VAL A 74 -8.56 -1.06 4.43
CA VAL A 74 -7.84 0.13 4.93
C VAL A 74 -7.98 1.31 3.96
N SER A 75 -7.97 1.01 2.65
CA SER A 75 -8.04 2.01 1.58
C SER A 75 -9.07 1.61 0.53
N PRO A 76 -10.39 1.79 0.81
CA PRO A 76 -11.47 1.36 -0.09
C PRO A 76 -11.46 2.01 -1.48
N ILE A 77 -10.68 3.06 -1.68
CA ILE A 77 -10.51 3.71 -3.00
C ILE A 77 -10.00 2.72 -4.08
N PHE A 78 -9.27 1.68 -3.70
CA PHE A 78 -8.89 0.61 -4.62
C PHE A 78 -10.12 -0.11 -5.18
N ILE A 79 -11.16 -0.32 -4.35
CA ILE A 79 -12.44 -0.90 -4.81
C ILE A 79 -13.11 0.06 -5.78
N SER A 80 -13.19 1.35 -5.44
CA SER A 80 -13.80 2.36 -6.29
C SER A 80 -13.14 2.40 -7.67
N TYR A 81 -11.82 2.39 -7.72
CA TYR A 81 -11.06 2.39 -8.96
C TYR A 81 -11.39 1.18 -9.85
N LEU A 82 -11.35 -0.03 -9.28
CA LEU A 82 -11.65 -1.27 -10.01
C LEU A 82 -13.10 -1.31 -10.51
N VAL A 83 -14.05 -0.89 -9.66
CA VAL A 83 -15.47 -0.85 -10.03
C VAL A 83 -15.72 0.15 -11.15
N TYR A 84 -15.07 1.32 -11.12
CA TYR A 84 -15.28 2.33 -12.17
C TYR A 84 -14.64 1.94 -13.50
N ILE A 85 -13.48 1.28 -13.50
CA ILE A 85 -12.95 0.67 -14.72
C ILE A 85 -13.94 -0.34 -15.29
N ALA A 86 -14.41 -1.29 -14.47
CA ALA A 86 -15.35 -2.31 -14.90
C ALA A 86 -16.64 -1.70 -15.44
N ARG A 87 -17.20 -0.70 -14.73
CA ARG A 87 -18.40 0.03 -15.17
C ARG A 87 -18.19 0.72 -16.52
N SER A 88 -17.09 1.44 -16.67
CA SER A 88 -16.79 2.17 -17.91
C SER A 88 -16.65 1.23 -19.11
N ILE A 89 -16.05 0.05 -18.90
CA ILE A 89 -15.97 -0.98 -19.94
C ILE A 89 -17.36 -1.53 -20.29
N ILE A 90 -18.17 -1.89 -19.28
CA ILE A 90 -19.49 -2.49 -19.47
C ILE A 90 -20.46 -1.49 -20.11
N LYS A 91 -20.44 -0.23 -19.70
CA LYS A 91 -21.32 0.82 -20.24
C LYS A 91 -20.77 1.45 -21.53
N HIS A 92 -19.63 1.00 -22.03
CA HIS A 92 -18.95 1.56 -23.21
C HIS A 92 -18.74 3.08 -23.11
N GLU A 93 -18.45 3.57 -21.90
CA GLU A 93 -18.16 4.99 -21.66
C GLU A 93 -16.83 5.37 -22.32
N LYS A 94 -16.74 6.59 -22.83
CA LYS A 94 -15.47 7.10 -23.39
C LYS A 94 -14.55 7.51 -22.27
N PHE A 95 -13.42 6.82 -22.13
CA PHE A 95 -12.34 7.17 -21.21
C PHE A 95 -10.99 6.90 -21.86
N ASP A 96 -9.93 7.50 -21.33
CA ASP A 96 -8.58 7.27 -21.83
C ASP A 96 -8.05 5.91 -21.32
N MET A 97 -8.31 4.87 -22.12
CA MET A 97 -7.84 3.51 -21.82
C MET A 97 -6.33 3.43 -21.63
N LYS A 98 -5.54 4.19 -22.41
CA LYS A 98 -4.07 4.17 -22.31
C LYS A 98 -3.62 4.72 -20.97
N PHE A 99 -4.24 5.80 -20.52
CA PHE A 99 -3.96 6.38 -19.22
C PHE A 99 -4.36 5.42 -18.09
N MET A 100 -5.53 4.76 -18.18
CA MET A 100 -5.96 3.79 -17.16
C MET A 100 -5.05 2.57 -17.09
N ILE A 101 -4.59 2.06 -18.24
CA ILE A 101 -3.58 0.98 -18.28
C ILE A 101 -2.28 1.44 -17.63
N LEU A 102 -1.83 2.67 -17.90
CA LEU A 102 -0.62 3.23 -17.27
C LEU A 102 -0.76 3.30 -15.75
N VAL A 103 -1.86 3.84 -15.23
CA VAL A 103 -2.14 3.91 -13.78
C VAL A 103 -2.11 2.52 -13.16
N LEU A 104 -2.80 1.56 -13.77
CA LEU A 104 -2.86 0.19 -13.28
C LEU A 104 -1.48 -0.49 -13.31
N THR A 105 -0.71 -0.27 -14.39
CA THR A 105 0.63 -0.83 -14.55
C THR A 105 1.58 -0.29 -13.46
N ILE A 106 1.58 1.02 -13.21
CA ILE A 106 2.39 1.64 -12.16
C ILE A 106 1.99 1.07 -10.80
N ALA A 107 0.69 1.02 -10.50
CA ALA A 107 0.19 0.50 -9.24
C ALA A 107 0.61 -0.98 -9.01
N ILE A 108 0.49 -1.83 -10.03
CA ILE A 108 0.90 -3.24 -9.95
C ILE A 108 2.41 -3.37 -9.74
N ILE A 109 3.23 -2.63 -10.50
CA ILE A 109 4.69 -2.68 -10.37
C ILE A 109 5.10 -2.26 -8.95
N GLU A 110 4.50 -1.21 -8.42
CA GLU A 110 4.81 -0.70 -7.09
C GLU A 110 4.37 -1.69 -6.00
N LEU A 111 3.15 -2.21 -6.08
CA LEU A 111 2.67 -3.24 -5.16
C LEU A 111 3.53 -4.51 -5.20
N LEU A 112 3.94 -4.98 -6.38
CA LEU A 112 4.84 -6.12 -6.50
C LEU A 112 6.22 -5.82 -5.92
N SER A 113 6.76 -4.62 -6.13
CA SER A 113 8.05 -4.20 -5.57
C SER A 113 8.04 -4.20 -4.04
N ILE A 114 6.92 -3.83 -3.42
CA ILE A 114 6.74 -3.87 -1.96
C ILE A 114 6.76 -5.33 -1.47
N THR A 115 6.17 -6.26 -2.22
CA THR A 115 6.06 -7.66 -1.78
C THR A 115 7.38 -8.41 -1.75
N VAL A 116 8.41 -7.98 -2.47
CA VAL A 116 9.75 -8.59 -2.43
C VAL A 116 10.63 -8.06 -1.29
N HIS A 117 10.20 -7.03 -0.56
CA HIS A 117 10.90 -6.51 0.61
C HIS A 117 10.67 -7.43 1.81
N LYS A 118 11.68 -7.61 2.67
CA LYS A 118 11.61 -8.50 3.83
C LYS A 118 10.43 -8.20 4.76
N THR A 119 10.11 -6.92 4.93
CA THR A 119 9.00 -6.47 5.78
C THR A 119 8.06 -5.59 4.98
N MET A 120 6.77 -5.67 5.28
CA MET A 120 5.74 -4.76 4.72
C MET A 120 5.61 -3.46 5.52
N GLY A 121 6.68 -3.06 6.25
CA GLY A 121 6.72 -1.86 7.08
C GLY A 121 6.82 -2.14 8.58
N GLY A 122 6.85 -3.41 9.01
CA GLY A 122 6.98 -3.82 10.39
C GLY A 122 5.67 -3.71 11.20
N ALA A 123 5.78 -3.41 12.50
CA ALA A 123 4.62 -3.30 13.38
C ALA A 123 3.90 -1.96 13.15
N HIS A 124 2.72 -2.02 12.57
CA HIS A 124 1.83 -0.88 12.34
C HIS A 124 0.44 -1.38 11.95
N PHE A 125 -0.56 -0.52 12.11
CA PHE A 125 -1.90 -0.78 11.60
C PHE A 125 -1.97 -0.46 10.09
N GLY A 126 -2.61 -1.34 9.32
CA GLY A 126 -2.84 -1.15 7.89
C GLY A 126 -1.65 -1.51 6.99
N ASN A 127 -1.61 -0.94 5.80
CA ASN A 127 -0.56 -1.16 4.79
C ASN A 127 0.22 0.12 4.54
N ARG A 128 1.29 0.35 5.29
CA ARG A 128 2.07 1.59 5.22
C ARG A 128 2.62 1.88 3.83
N TYR A 129 3.22 0.88 3.19
CA TYR A 129 3.86 1.08 1.89
C TYR A 129 2.88 1.23 0.73
N THR A 130 1.64 0.71 0.86
CA THR A 130 0.62 0.92 -0.19
C THR A 130 0.14 2.37 -0.28
N ASN A 131 0.48 3.22 0.70
CA ASN A 131 0.16 4.65 0.65
C ASN A 131 0.85 5.35 -0.53
N ASP A 132 1.99 4.85 -1.00
CA ASP A 132 2.72 5.43 -2.13
C ASP A 132 1.92 5.28 -3.45
N VAL A 133 1.12 4.22 -3.55
CA VAL A 133 0.22 3.94 -4.70
C VAL A 133 -1.06 4.79 -4.68
N LEU A 134 -1.52 5.23 -3.49
CA LEU A 134 -2.80 5.92 -3.33
C LEU A 134 -2.98 7.16 -4.21
N PRO A 135 -1.99 8.07 -4.38
CA PRO A 135 -2.17 9.26 -5.22
C PRO A 135 -2.49 8.90 -6.67
N ILE A 136 -1.85 7.87 -7.22
CA ILE A 136 -2.06 7.42 -8.59
C ILE A 136 -3.45 6.81 -8.75
N ILE A 137 -3.85 5.95 -7.82
CA ILE A 137 -5.20 5.35 -7.78
C ILE A 137 -6.27 6.43 -7.61
N PHE A 138 -6.02 7.44 -6.77
CA PHE A 138 -6.95 8.55 -6.58
C PHE A 138 -7.16 9.33 -7.88
N ILE A 139 -6.08 9.71 -8.58
CA ILE A 139 -6.18 10.41 -9.87
C ILE A 139 -6.96 9.54 -10.88
N GLY A 140 -6.63 8.25 -10.99
CA GLY A 140 -7.33 7.33 -11.88
C GLY A 140 -8.82 7.21 -11.53
N THR A 141 -9.16 7.15 -10.24
CA THR A 141 -10.56 7.11 -9.77
C THR A 141 -11.33 8.37 -10.15
N VAL A 142 -10.74 9.55 -9.90
CA VAL A 142 -11.37 10.84 -10.23
C VAL A 142 -11.64 10.97 -11.74
N MET A 143 -10.72 10.50 -12.57
CA MET A 143 -10.89 10.54 -14.02
C MET A 143 -11.96 9.57 -14.55
N LEU A 144 -12.31 8.55 -13.78
CA LEU A 144 -13.35 7.57 -14.08
C LEU A 144 -14.68 7.86 -13.41
N LEU A 145 -14.79 8.97 -12.65
CA LEU A 145 -16.05 9.30 -11.97
C LEU A 145 -17.19 9.37 -12.96
N PRO A 146 -18.31 8.68 -12.68
CA PRO A 146 -19.52 8.78 -13.48
C PRO A 146 -20.03 10.22 -13.55
N LYS A 147 -20.60 10.61 -14.68
CA LYS A 147 -21.20 11.95 -14.86
C LYS A 147 -22.56 12.09 -14.16
N ASP A 148 -23.21 10.97 -13.88
CA ASP A 148 -24.39 10.88 -13.04
C ASP A 148 -23.96 10.84 -11.55
N ASN A 149 -24.85 11.24 -10.64
CA ASN A 149 -24.55 11.28 -9.20
C ASN A 149 -24.53 9.87 -8.55
N ASP A 150 -24.57 8.79 -9.34
CA ASP A 150 -24.52 7.42 -8.81
C ASP A 150 -23.25 7.10 -8.02
N TRP A 151 -22.15 7.85 -8.28
CA TRP A 151 -20.89 7.66 -7.57
C TRP A 151 -20.98 7.99 -6.07
N GLU A 152 -21.86 8.90 -5.67
CA GLU A 152 -22.02 9.28 -4.26
C GLU A 152 -22.59 8.10 -3.46
N SER A 153 -23.62 7.46 -3.97
CA SER A 153 -24.28 6.32 -3.34
C SER A 153 -23.34 5.14 -3.12
N PHE A 154 -22.32 5.00 -3.97
CA PHE A 154 -21.31 3.95 -3.87
C PHE A 154 -20.14 4.34 -2.97
N ASN A 155 -19.61 5.56 -3.12
CA ASN A 155 -18.40 5.96 -2.41
C ASN A 155 -18.65 6.36 -0.96
N TYR A 156 -19.79 6.96 -0.61
CA TYR A 156 -20.05 7.33 0.79
C TYR A 156 -20.03 6.12 1.75
N PRO A 157 -20.72 4.99 1.45
CA PRO A 157 -20.61 3.81 2.30
C PRO A 157 -19.16 3.29 2.41
N LEU A 158 -18.41 3.25 1.32
CA LEU A 158 -17.01 2.82 1.32
C LEU A 158 -16.12 3.75 2.17
N PHE A 159 -16.34 5.06 2.07
CA PHE A 159 -15.63 6.05 2.88
C PHE A 159 -15.89 5.82 4.36
N PHE A 160 -17.17 5.67 4.77
CA PHE A 160 -17.50 5.45 6.18
C PHE A 160 -17.00 4.10 6.71
N ILE A 161 -17.02 3.05 5.90
CA ILE A 161 -16.42 1.75 6.26
C ILE A 161 -14.92 1.90 6.47
N GLY A 162 -14.22 2.53 5.53
CA GLY A 162 -12.77 2.78 5.64
C GLY A 162 -12.44 3.64 6.86
N LEU A 163 -13.21 4.71 7.10
CA LEU A 163 -13.05 5.57 8.27
C LEU A 163 -13.22 4.79 9.57
N ALA A 164 -14.28 3.99 9.69
CA ALA A 164 -14.55 3.19 10.88
C ALA A 164 -13.42 2.18 11.14
N ILE A 165 -12.98 1.45 10.10
CA ILE A 165 -11.90 0.47 10.21
C ILE A 165 -10.59 1.13 10.63
N ASN A 166 -10.24 2.28 10.04
CA ASN A 166 -9.01 2.99 10.38
C ASN A 166 -9.06 3.58 11.80
N LEU A 167 -10.19 4.14 12.23
CA LEU A 167 -10.35 4.66 13.59
C LEU A 167 -10.29 3.55 14.64
N VAL A 168 -11.04 2.47 14.46
CA VAL A 168 -11.08 1.37 15.44
C VAL A 168 -9.74 0.62 15.41
N GLY A 169 -9.22 0.27 14.24
CA GLY A 169 -7.99 -0.50 14.11
C GLY A 169 -6.76 0.25 14.64
N SER A 170 -6.63 1.55 14.38
CA SER A 170 -5.53 2.33 14.93
C SER A 170 -5.60 2.44 16.45
N ASN A 171 -6.79 2.62 17.02
CA ASN A 171 -6.94 2.63 18.48
C ASN A 171 -6.60 1.28 19.10
N MET A 172 -7.08 0.18 18.52
CA MET A 172 -6.78 -1.17 19.05
C MET A 172 -5.30 -1.52 18.90
N PHE A 173 -4.61 -1.02 17.88
CA PHE A 173 -3.17 -1.21 17.72
C PHE A 173 -2.36 -0.65 18.90
N PHE A 174 -2.77 0.45 19.51
CA PHE A 174 -2.09 1.05 20.67
C PHE A 174 -2.47 0.40 22.02
N VAL A 175 -3.50 -0.46 22.05
CA VAL A 175 -4.00 -1.12 23.28
C VAL A 175 -3.48 -2.57 23.38
N GLN A 176 -3.00 -3.15 22.28
CA GLN A 176 -2.33 -4.45 22.22
C GLN A 176 -0.86 -4.36 22.62
#